data_bbfbbea37cc09a30ced5ad183fd18c99
#
_entry.id   bbfbbea37cc09a30ced5ad183fd18c99
#
_cell.length_a   1.000
_cell.length_b   1.000
_cell.length_c   1.000
_cell.angle_alpha   90.00
_cell.angle_beta   90.00
_cell.angle_gamma   90.00
#
_symmetry.space_group_name_H-M   'P 1'
#
loop_
_entity.id
_entity.type
_entity.pdbx_description
1 polymer ?
#
loop_
_entity_poly.entity_id
_entity_poly.type
_entity_poly.pdbx_seq_one_letter_code
_entity_poly.pdbx_strand_id
1 'polypeptide(L)'
;MAKYLSDHGHRVDIFERRPDMRVVEQSAGRSINLALSARGIEALRGIGIFSKIQSQLLPMKGRMIHDMDGKTHLQSYGQRDDEVIYSVSRAHLNMSLMDHIEESGNVKIHFDHSLENIDLDNSELIFKNNKRASFNRVMGSDGSSSCIRNCINERSSINFQKKPLGHGYKELTIPATDDGQFKIDPEALHIWPRGEFMLIALPNMDRSFTCTLFFPMDGKTSFSSITSNDQIFDLFNFYFSDTLNLIPDLVEEYQQNPVGSLSTVYCDRWNYKDKLVIFGDAAHAIVPFFGQGMNASFQDCTVIHNLIEEFYGDWRMIFSEFSKNHVPNGHAIANMALENYLEMRDSVNDPAYKVKRRLEFSLENKFRDRFIPRYSMVSFHTIPYTEVYKRGLIQLKMMEEYLSGEVTQSTLYENILNQLAPIK
;
A
#
# COMPACT_ATOMS: atom_id res chain seq x y z
N MET A 1 -4.56 7.63 -13.59
CA MET A 1 -5.82 7.64 -14.38
C MET A 1 -5.96 8.85 -15.29
N ALA A 2 -5.84 10.07 -14.79
CA ALA A 2 -6.00 11.29 -15.62
C ALA A 2 -5.08 11.33 -16.85
N LYS A 3 -3.82 10.90 -16.72
CA LYS A 3 -2.89 10.81 -17.87
C LYS A 3 -3.39 9.83 -18.92
N TYR A 4 -3.80 8.62 -18.53
CA TYR A 4 -4.37 7.65 -19.45
C TYR A 4 -5.60 8.21 -20.19
N LEU A 5 -6.52 8.87 -19.46
CA LEU A 5 -7.70 9.50 -20.09
C LEU A 5 -7.32 10.61 -21.06
N SER A 6 -6.35 11.45 -20.68
CA SER A 6 -5.83 12.50 -21.56
C SER A 6 -5.23 11.95 -22.85
N ASP A 7 -4.48 10.83 -22.75
CA ASP A 7 -3.88 10.16 -23.92
C ASP A 7 -4.93 9.56 -24.85
N HIS A 8 -6.10 9.19 -24.33
CA HIS A 8 -7.28 8.80 -25.11
C HIS A 8 -8.11 10.02 -25.60
N GLY A 9 -7.61 11.25 -25.47
CA GLY A 9 -8.26 12.47 -25.97
C GLY A 9 -9.38 13.00 -25.08
N HIS A 10 -9.56 12.48 -23.87
CA HIS A 10 -10.57 12.99 -22.95
C HIS A 10 -10.07 14.27 -22.26
N ARG A 11 -10.99 15.23 -22.06
CA ARG A 11 -10.80 16.33 -21.14
C ARG A 11 -11.08 15.87 -19.71
N VAL A 12 -10.16 16.15 -18.79
CA VAL A 12 -10.23 15.70 -17.40
C VAL A 12 -10.13 16.87 -16.44
N ASP A 13 -11.12 17.03 -15.58
CA ASP A 13 -11.10 17.96 -14.45
C ASP A 13 -10.90 17.15 -13.16
N ILE A 14 -9.80 17.40 -12.43
CA ILE A 14 -9.48 16.78 -11.14
C ILE A 14 -9.87 17.74 -10.03
N PHE A 15 -10.62 17.26 -9.03
CA PHE A 15 -11.00 18.04 -7.86
C PHE A 15 -10.31 17.50 -6.62
N GLU A 16 -9.40 18.26 -6.03
CA GLU A 16 -8.67 17.94 -4.80
C GLU A 16 -9.20 18.82 -3.66
N ARG A 17 -9.46 18.19 -2.50
CA ARG A 17 -10.00 18.90 -1.32
C ARG A 17 -8.97 19.79 -0.61
N ARG A 18 -7.68 19.49 -0.76
CA ARG A 18 -6.57 20.22 -0.14
C ARG A 18 -6.06 21.31 -1.07
N PRO A 19 -5.34 22.30 -0.52
CA PRO A 19 -4.60 23.26 -1.34
C PRO A 19 -3.50 22.57 -2.15
N ASP A 20 -2.97 23.27 -3.15
CA ASP A 20 -1.84 22.76 -3.94
C ASP A 20 -0.61 22.58 -3.07
N MET A 21 -0.21 21.33 -2.89
CA MET A 21 0.93 20.97 -2.04
C MET A 21 2.28 21.41 -2.61
N ARG A 22 2.34 21.87 -3.86
CA ARG A 22 3.55 22.41 -4.49
C ARG A 22 3.86 23.86 -4.07
N VAL A 23 2.84 24.59 -3.59
CA VAL A 23 2.95 26.02 -3.20
C VAL A 23 2.76 26.25 -1.70
N VAL A 24 2.29 25.26 -0.95
CA VAL A 24 2.10 25.35 0.50
C VAL A 24 3.22 24.57 1.21
N GLU A 25 3.88 25.20 2.21
CA GLU A 25 4.83 24.49 3.06
C GLU A 25 4.19 23.26 3.67
N GLN A 26 4.82 22.10 3.44
CA GLN A 26 4.36 20.86 4.04
C GLN A 26 4.81 20.83 5.50
N SER A 27 3.84 20.73 6.42
CA SER A 27 4.17 20.49 7.83
C SER A 27 4.90 19.16 7.98
N ALA A 28 6.05 19.19 8.68
CA ALA A 28 6.76 17.98 9.08
C ALA A 28 5.81 16.98 9.76
N GLY A 29 6.07 15.67 9.62
CA GLY A 29 5.27 14.63 10.28
C GLY A 29 4.01 14.16 9.56
N ARG A 30 3.83 14.46 8.25
CA ARG A 30 2.67 14.01 7.45
C ARG A 30 3.02 13.30 6.14
N SER A 31 4.27 12.94 5.94
CA SER A 31 4.72 12.31 4.68
C SER A 31 5.19 10.90 4.92
N ILE A 32 4.26 9.95 5.02
CA ILE A 32 4.59 8.53 5.02
C ILE A 32 5.30 8.19 3.70
N ASN A 33 6.44 7.50 3.79
CA ASN A 33 7.04 6.90 2.62
C ASN A 33 6.19 5.74 2.13
N LEU A 34 6.18 5.57 0.83
CA LEU A 34 5.48 4.50 0.16
C LEU A 34 6.47 3.45 -0.33
N ALA A 35 6.06 2.19 -0.29
CA ALA A 35 6.81 1.09 -0.90
C ALA A 35 6.32 0.89 -2.34
N LEU A 36 7.11 1.33 -3.32
CA LEU A 36 6.81 1.13 -4.74
C LEU A 36 7.29 -0.26 -5.17
N SER A 37 6.45 -1.02 -5.84
CA SER A 37 6.69 -2.38 -6.32
C SER A 37 6.24 -2.58 -7.77
N ALA A 38 6.33 -3.79 -8.30
CA ALA A 38 6.14 -4.08 -9.74
C ALA A 38 4.88 -3.45 -10.35
N ARG A 39 3.71 -3.57 -9.69
CA ARG A 39 2.44 -3.02 -10.21
C ARG A 39 2.44 -1.51 -10.31
N GLY A 40 2.99 -0.84 -9.31
CA GLY A 40 3.13 0.61 -9.33
C GLY A 40 4.12 1.07 -10.40
N ILE A 41 5.23 0.36 -10.54
CA ILE A 41 6.25 0.63 -11.59
C ILE A 41 5.64 0.46 -12.98
N GLU A 42 4.86 -0.62 -13.22
CA GLU A 42 4.17 -0.84 -14.49
C GLU A 42 3.25 0.33 -14.85
N ALA A 43 2.41 0.76 -13.91
CA ALA A 43 1.51 1.90 -14.13
C ALA A 43 2.27 3.21 -14.40
N LEU A 44 3.37 3.48 -13.70
CA LEU A 44 4.20 4.67 -13.90
C LEU A 44 4.96 4.63 -15.24
N ARG A 45 5.37 3.44 -15.69
CA ARG A 45 5.92 3.24 -17.04
C ARG A 45 4.86 3.46 -18.10
N GLY A 46 3.65 2.96 -17.90
CA GLY A 46 2.53 3.11 -18.83
C GLY A 46 2.16 4.57 -19.12
N ILE A 47 2.35 5.47 -18.17
CA ILE A 47 2.13 6.93 -18.36
C ILE A 47 3.44 7.69 -18.68
N GLY A 48 4.59 7.02 -18.85
CA GLY A 48 5.85 7.62 -19.25
C GLY A 48 6.60 8.44 -18.18
N ILE A 49 6.19 8.38 -16.89
CA ILE A 49 6.84 9.19 -15.83
C ILE A 49 7.99 8.44 -15.13
N PHE A 50 8.05 7.11 -15.21
CA PHE A 50 8.96 6.29 -14.40
C PHE A 50 10.43 6.74 -14.50
N SER A 51 10.93 7.05 -15.68
CA SER A 51 12.30 7.52 -15.88
C SER A 51 12.60 8.86 -15.19
N LYS A 52 11.59 9.74 -15.07
CA LYS A 52 11.74 11.06 -14.38
C LYS A 52 11.87 10.88 -12.86
N ILE A 53 11.24 9.86 -12.28
CA ILE A 53 11.23 9.64 -10.82
C ILE A 53 12.24 8.58 -10.36
N GLN A 54 12.86 7.83 -11.25
CA GLN A 54 13.75 6.72 -10.90
C GLN A 54 14.91 7.14 -9.98
N SER A 55 15.45 8.33 -10.16
CA SER A 55 16.52 8.89 -9.30
C SER A 55 16.06 9.24 -7.87
N GLN A 56 14.76 9.23 -7.62
CA GLN A 56 14.15 9.52 -6.30
C GLN A 56 13.77 8.24 -5.55
N LEU A 57 14.10 7.07 -6.10
CA LEU A 57 13.75 5.78 -5.54
C LEU A 57 14.94 5.17 -4.78
N LEU A 58 14.73 4.75 -3.54
CA LEU A 58 15.73 4.06 -2.74
C LEU A 58 15.38 2.57 -2.68
N PRO A 59 16.25 1.68 -3.21
CA PRO A 59 15.98 0.24 -3.23
C PRO A 59 16.13 -0.36 -1.83
N MET A 60 15.17 -1.19 -1.45
CA MET A 60 15.19 -1.98 -0.22
C MET A 60 15.20 -3.46 -0.60
N LYS A 61 16.25 -4.19 -0.21
CA LYS A 61 16.51 -5.60 -0.56
C LYS A 61 15.83 -6.58 0.39
N GLY A 62 15.39 -6.10 1.56
CA GLY A 62 14.82 -6.95 2.59
C GLY A 62 14.29 -6.17 3.78
N ARG A 63 13.90 -6.93 4.79
CA ARG A 63 13.53 -6.43 6.12
C ARG A 63 14.72 -6.57 7.06
N MET A 64 15.22 -5.49 7.63
CA MET A 64 16.18 -5.52 8.73
C MET A 64 15.40 -5.65 10.04
N ILE A 65 15.44 -6.83 10.63
CA ILE A 65 14.72 -7.10 11.87
C ILE A 65 15.59 -6.72 13.06
N HIS A 66 15.02 -5.96 13.98
CA HIS A 66 15.65 -5.54 15.23
C HIS A 66 15.06 -6.31 16.41
N ASP A 67 15.84 -7.18 17.00
CA ASP A 67 15.44 -7.96 18.17
C ASP A 67 15.40 -7.09 19.45
N MET A 68 14.80 -7.60 20.52
CA MET A 68 14.73 -6.91 21.81
C MET A 68 16.09 -6.69 22.46
N ASP A 69 17.10 -7.51 22.13
CA ASP A 69 18.47 -7.40 22.63
C ASP A 69 19.37 -6.51 21.76
N GLY A 70 18.78 -5.79 20.78
CA GLY A 70 19.49 -4.87 19.87
C GLY A 70 20.23 -5.56 18.72
N LYS A 71 20.15 -6.90 18.59
CA LYS A 71 20.72 -7.58 17.43
C LYS A 71 19.86 -7.36 16.20
N THR A 72 20.53 -7.29 15.06
CA THR A 72 19.86 -7.12 13.76
C THR A 72 20.15 -8.29 12.84
N HIS A 73 19.18 -8.63 12.00
CA HIS A 73 19.37 -9.59 10.92
C HIS A 73 18.51 -9.25 9.70
N LEU A 74 19.12 -9.37 8.52
CA LEU A 74 18.43 -9.10 7.26
C LEU A 74 17.63 -10.32 6.81
N GLN A 75 16.33 -10.13 6.52
CA GLN A 75 15.48 -11.08 5.81
C GLN A 75 15.28 -10.59 4.38
N SER A 76 15.95 -11.20 3.42
CA SER A 76 15.81 -10.84 2.01
C SER A 76 14.37 -11.01 1.52
N TYR A 77 13.90 -10.09 0.69
CA TYR A 77 12.59 -10.16 0.05
C TYR A 77 12.54 -11.28 -1.00
N GLY A 78 13.61 -11.44 -1.77
CA GLY A 78 13.75 -12.43 -2.82
C GLY A 78 15.17 -13.01 -2.89
N GLN A 79 15.44 -13.74 -3.96
CA GLN A 79 16.70 -14.42 -4.20
C GLN A 79 17.51 -13.80 -5.35
N ARG A 80 16.95 -12.81 -6.05
CA ARG A 80 17.56 -12.12 -7.18
C ARG A 80 17.83 -10.66 -6.84
N ASP A 81 18.86 -10.08 -7.42
CA ASP A 81 19.29 -8.70 -7.16
C ASP A 81 18.25 -7.64 -7.57
N ASP A 82 17.38 -7.99 -8.52
CA ASP A 82 16.29 -7.15 -8.99
C ASP A 82 14.99 -7.30 -8.18
N GLU A 83 14.93 -8.24 -7.25
CA GLU A 83 13.80 -8.44 -6.34
C GLU A 83 13.86 -7.48 -5.16
N VAL A 84 13.67 -6.22 -5.46
CA VAL A 84 13.66 -5.10 -4.48
C VAL A 84 12.34 -4.34 -4.56
N ILE A 85 11.95 -3.74 -3.45
CA ILE A 85 10.92 -2.69 -3.42
C ILE A 85 11.61 -1.35 -3.19
N TYR A 86 10.97 -0.27 -3.60
CA TYR A 86 11.59 1.05 -3.50
C TYR A 86 10.87 1.92 -2.49
N SER A 87 11.63 2.54 -1.57
CA SER A 87 11.10 3.64 -0.78
C SER A 87 10.98 4.87 -1.67
N VAL A 88 9.83 5.54 -1.62
CA VAL A 88 9.57 6.80 -2.33
C VAL A 88 8.77 7.76 -1.45
N SER A 89 9.16 9.01 -1.44
CA SER A 89 8.40 10.06 -0.76
C SER A 89 7.02 10.21 -1.40
N ARG A 90 5.97 10.06 -0.61
CA ARG A 90 4.59 10.26 -1.06
C ARG A 90 4.36 11.67 -1.63
N ALA A 91 4.97 12.66 -0.98
CA ALA A 91 4.86 14.06 -1.40
C ALA A 91 5.52 14.29 -2.77
N HIS A 92 6.77 13.88 -2.93
CA HIS A 92 7.50 14.05 -4.19
C HIS A 92 6.85 13.30 -5.35
N LEU A 93 6.42 12.04 -5.11
CA LEU A 93 5.70 11.29 -6.14
C LEU A 93 4.41 11.99 -6.57
N ASN A 94 3.66 12.54 -5.61
CA ASN A 94 2.40 13.22 -5.88
C ASN A 94 2.63 14.53 -6.68
N MET A 95 3.62 15.34 -6.28
CA MET A 95 4.01 16.56 -7.01
C MET A 95 4.46 16.23 -8.44
N SER A 96 5.34 15.23 -8.60
CA SER A 96 5.81 14.78 -9.92
C SER A 96 4.66 14.32 -10.82
N LEU A 97 3.67 13.61 -10.26
CA LEU A 97 2.48 13.20 -11.01
C LEU A 97 1.59 14.38 -11.40
N MET A 98 1.39 15.38 -10.52
CA MET A 98 0.63 16.58 -10.83
C MET A 98 1.29 17.38 -11.96
N ASP A 99 2.60 17.61 -11.88
CA ASP A 99 3.34 18.33 -12.93
C ASP A 99 3.24 17.59 -14.26
N HIS A 100 3.42 16.25 -14.24
CA HIS A 100 3.38 15.44 -15.45
C HIS A 100 2.01 15.44 -16.15
N ILE A 101 0.91 15.46 -15.41
CA ILE A 101 -0.42 15.47 -16.02
C ILE A 101 -0.81 16.88 -16.54
N GLU A 102 -0.35 17.94 -15.91
CA GLU A 102 -0.61 19.32 -16.41
C GLU A 102 0.13 19.59 -17.72
N GLU A 103 1.29 18.96 -17.96
CA GLU A 103 2.01 19.01 -19.24
C GLU A 103 1.15 18.50 -20.43
N SER A 104 0.13 17.68 -20.19
CA SER A 104 -0.70 17.09 -21.26
C SER A 104 -1.74 18.04 -21.87
N GLY A 105 -2.01 19.19 -21.24
CA GLY A 105 -2.91 20.24 -21.73
C GLY A 105 -4.40 19.93 -21.65
N ASN A 106 -4.79 18.67 -21.54
CA ASN A 106 -6.20 18.23 -21.45
C ASN A 106 -6.66 17.98 -20.01
N VAL A 107 -5.78 18.16 -19.02
CA VAL A 107 -6.06 17.94 -17.61
C VAL A 107 -6.01 19.25 -16.85
N LYS A 108 -7.01 19.50 -16.01
CA LYS A 108 -7.03 20.63 -15.11
C LYS A 108 -7.24 20.19 -13.67
N ILE A 109 -6.43 20.70 -12.73
CA ILE A 109 -6.55 20.41 -11.31
C ILE A 109 -7.23 21.61 -10.62
N HIS A 110 -8.27 21.32 -9.85
CA HIS A 110 -9.01 22.29 -9.05
C HIS A 110 -8.77 21.98 -7.57
N PHE A 111 -7.95 22.77 -6.92
CA PHE A 111 -7.66 22.63 -5.48
C PHE A 111 -8.77 23.29 -4.63
N ASP A 112 -8.80 22.97 -3.34
CA ASP A 112 -9.80 23.45 -2.37
C ASP A 112 -11.25 23.12 -2.75
N HIS A 113 -11.44 21.98 -3.42
CA HIS A 113 -12.73 21.46 -3.85
C HIS A 113 -13.06 20.14 -3.16
N SER A 114 -13.54 20.21 -1.90
CA SER A 114 -14.02 19.04 -1.16
C SER A 114 -15.43 18.65 -1.63
N LEU A 115 -15.56 17.50 -2.26
CA LEU A 115 -16.86 16.99 -2.70
C LEU A 115 -17.76 16.73 -1.48
N GLU A 116 -19.00 17.21 -1.54
CA GLU A 116 -20.02 17.04 -0.53
C GLU A 116 -21.13 16.11 -1.00
N ASN A 117 -21.57 16.24 -2.26
CA ASN A 117 -22.65 15.45 -2.83
C ASN A 117 -22.55 15.37 -4.35
N ILE A 118 -23.31 14.44 -4.95
CA ILE A 118 -23.46 14.26 -6.39
C ILE A 118 -24.95 14.26 -6.75
N ASP A 119 -25.34 15.21 -7.57
CA ASP A 119 -26.66 15.25 -8.21
C ASP A 119 -26.59 14.47 -9.54
N LEU A 120 -26.99 13.21 -9.51
CA LEU A 120 -26.95 12.35 -10.68
C LEU A 120 -28.03 12.69 -11.72
N ASP A 121 -29.12 13.27 -11.30
CA ASP A 121 -30.25 13.60 -12.18
C ASP A 121 -29.90 14.81 -13.06
N ASN A 122 -29.19 15.80 -12.47
CA ASN A 122 -28.67 16.97 -13.16
C ASN A 122 -27.22 16.82 -13.65
N SER A 123 -26.55 15.70 -13.33
CA SER A 123 -25.13 15.47 -13.63
C SER A 123 -24.21 16.58 -13.08
N GLU A 124 -24.37 16.93 -11.80
CA GLU A 124 -23.61 17.96 -11.10
C GLU A 124 -22.88 17.41 -9.87
N LEU A 125 -21.62 17.83 -9.70
CA LEU A 125 -20.87 17.72 -8.46
C LEU A 125 -21.15 18.93 -7.58
N ILE A 126 -21.39 18.70 -6.29
CA ILE A 126 -21.66 19.76 -5.30
C ILE A 126 -20.51 19.74 -4.28
N PHE A 127 -19.83 20.87 -4.12
CA PHE A 127 -18.68 20.99 -3.22
C PHE A 127 -19.05 21.78 -1.96
N LYS A 128 -18.34 21.49 -0.84
CA LYS A 128 -18.54 22.18 0.46
C LYS A 128 -18.42 23.69 0.42
N ASN A 129 -17.71 24.23 -0.55
CA ASN A 129 -17.59 25.68 -0.79
C ASN A 129 -18.75 26.24 -1.64
N ASN A 130 -19.87 25.52 -1.79
CA ASN A 130 -21.05 25.85 -2.60
C ASN A 130 -20.79 25.94 -4.11
N LYS A 131 -19.60 25.59 -4.59
CA LYS A 131 -19.36 25.51 -6.03
C LYS A 131 -20.01 24.25 -6.59
N ARG A 132 -20.28 24.28 -7.89
CA ARG A 132 -20.83 23.17 -8.65
C ARG A 132 -20.01 22.94 -9.92
N ALA A 133 -19.98 21.73 -10.40
CA ALA A 133 -19.37 21.38 -11.68
C ALA A 133 -20.18 20.28 -12.37
N SER A 134 -20.49 20.48 -13.65
CA SER A 134 -21.16 19.47 -14.47
C SER A 134 -20.18 18.37 -14.87
N PHE A 135 -20.68 17.16 -15.03
CA PHE A 135 -19.86 16.00 -15.43
C PHE A 135 -20.58 15.11 -16.45
N ASN A 136 -19.80 14.42 -17.26
CA ASN A 136 -20.27 13.30 -18.05
C ASN A 136 -20.15 11.99 -17.27
N ARG A 137 -18.99 11.78 -16.63
CA ARG A 137 -18.64 10.62 -15.79
C ARG A 137 -17.76 11.07 -14.63
N VAL A 138 -17.87 10.36 -13.51
CA VAL A 138 -17.04 10.60 -12.32
C VAL A 138 -16.26 9.34 -12.01
N MET A 139 -14.96 9.51 -11.85
CA MET A 139 -14.02 8.48 -11.42
C MET A 139 -13.52 8.82 -10.01
N GLY A 140 -13.97 8.09 -9.00
CA GLY A 140 -13.74 8.38 -7.58
C GLY A 140 -12.48 7.76 -7.04
N SER A 141 -11.54 8.59 -6.59
CA SER A 141 -10.36 8.20 -5.81
C SER A 141 -10.27 8.98 -4.49
N ASP A 142 -11.44 9.27 -3.90
CA ASP A 142 -11.65 10.16 -2.76
C ASP A 142 -11.40 9.50 -1.38
N GLY A 143 -10.69 8.37 -1.38
CA GLY A 143 -10.16 7.72 -0.19
C GLY A 143 -11.15 6.86 0.59
N SER A 144 -10.71 6.32 1.72
CA SER A 144 -11.46 5.31 2.50
C SER A 144 -12.82 5.81 3.04
N SER A 145 -13.06 7.11 3.05
CA SER A 145 -14.33 7.74 3.46
C SER A 145 -15.09 8.32 2.25
N SER A 146 -15.00 7.67 1.10
CA SER A 146 -15.50 8.10 -0.19
C SER A 146 -16.97 8.55 -0.18
N CYS A 147 -17.20 9.79 -0.61
CA CYS A 147 -18.52 10.34 -0.90
C CYS A 147 -19.15 9.66 -2.13
N ILE A 148 -18.32 9.35 -3.15
CA ILE A 148 -18.77 8.72 -4.38
C ILE A 148 -19.25 7.28 -4.11
N ARG A 149 -18.55 6.52 -3.25
CA ARG A 149 -19.02 5.19 -2.82
C ARG A 149 -20.37 5.27 -2.11
N ASN A 150 -20.57 6.26 -1.24
CA ASN A 150 -21.83 6.45 -0.56
C ASN A 150 -22.97 6.76 -1.54
N CYS A 151 -22.73 7.61 -2.54
CA CYS A 151 -23.68 7.89 -3.61
C CYS A 151 -24.04 6.62 -4.43
N ILE A 152 -23.05 5.77 -4.75
CA ILE A 152 -23.31 4.48 -5.40
C ILE A 152 -24.18 3.59 -4.51
N ASN A 153 -23.91 3.55 -3.20
CA ASN A 153 -24.69 2.76 -2.25
C ASN A 153 -26.16 3.21 -2.17
N GLU A 154 -26.42 4.49 -2.12
CA GLU A 154 -27.77 5.04 -2.09
C GLU A 154 -28.59 4.66 -3.33
N ARG A 155 -27.93 4.56 -4.50
CA ARG A 155 -28.58 4.28 -5.79
C ARG A 155 -28.66 2.81 -6.17
N SER A 156 -27.82 1.95 -5.61
CA SER A 156 -27.73 0.54 -6.01
C SER A 156 -27.61 -0.46 -4.86
N SER A 157 -27.74 0.01 -3.62
CA SER A 157 -27.72 -0.86 -2.42
C SER A 157 -26.52 -1.82 -2.43
N ILE A 158 -25.31 -1.27 -2.55
CA ILE A 158 -24.09 -2.06 -2.50
C ILE A 158 -23.81 -2.55 -1.08
N ASN A 159 -23.17 -3.71 -0.96
CA ASN A 159 -22.67 -4.17 0.31
C ASN A 159 -21.23 -3.67 0.50
N PHE A 160 -21.03 -2.73 1.43
CA PHE A 160 -19.69 -2.33 1.81
C PHE A 160 -19.48 -2.34 3.32
N GLN A 161 -18.27 -2.61 3.74
CA GLN A 161 -17.87 -2.64 5.13
C GLN A 161 -16.55 -1.89 5.30
N LYS A 162 -16.48 -0.97 6.24
CA LYS A 162 -15.23 -0.37 6.71
C LYS A 162 -14.89 -0.99 8.06
N LYS A 163 -13.88 -1.86 8.08
CA LYS A 163 -13.44 -2.59 9.28
C LYS A 163 -12.24 -1.89 9.91
N PRO A 164 -12.38 -1.25 11.07
CA PRO A 164 -11.23 -0.72 11.80
C PRO A 164 -10.34 -1.86 12.29
N LEU A 165 -9.02 -1.64 12.30
CA LEU A 165 -8.06 -2.62 12.80
C LEU A 165 -7.94 -2.60 14.34
N GLY A 166 -8.40 -1.53 15.00
CA GLY A 166 -8.16 -1.31 16.43
C GLY A 166 -6.75 -0.75 16.72
N HIS A 167 -5.92 -0.59 15.69
CA HIS A 167 -4.61 0.03 15.76
C HIS A 167 -4.60 1.36 15.02
N GLY A 168 -3.76 2.27 15.49
CA GLY A 168 -3.38 3.49 14.82
C GLY A 168 -1.93 3.46 14.40
N TYR A 169 -1.50 4.57 13.80
CA TYR A 169 -0.09 4.78 13.51
C TYR A 169 0.32 6.21 13.84
N LYS A 170 1.58 6.38 14.21
CA LYS A 170 2.21 7.67 14.47
C LYS A 170 3.56 7.73 13.79
N GLU A 171 3.84 8.86 13.14
CA GLU A 171 5.10 9.09 12.45
C GLU A 171 6.14 9.69 13.40
N LEU A 172 7.38 9.24 13.26
CA LEU A 172 8.58 9.72 13.96
C LEU A 172 9.71 9.78 12.94
N THR A 173 10.81 10.47 13.28
CA THR A 173 11.91 10.71 12.36
C THR A 173 13.25 10.25 12.93
N ILE A 174 14.00 9.48 12.16
CA ILE A 174 15.44 9.32 12.37
C ILE A 174 16.13 10.31 11.42
N PRO A 175 16.72 11.42 11.91
CA PRO A 175 17.40 12.38 11.06
C PRO A 175 18.71 11.82 10.52
N ALA A 176 19.24 12.42 9.45
CA ALA A 176 20.60 12.17 9.00
C ALA A 176 21.62 12.45 10.11
N THR A 177 22.84 11.94 9.97
CA THR A 177 23.96 12.34 10.82
C THR A 177 24.37 13.78 10.54
N ASP A 178 25.14 14.41 11.43
CA ASP A 178 25.63 15.79 11.27
C ASP A 178 26.47 16.00 9.99
N ASP A 179 27.13 14.93 9.52
CA ASP A 179 27.88 14.91 8.25
C ASP A 179 27.03 14.46 7.04
N GLY A 180 25.71 14.37 7.21
CA GLY A 180 24.77 14.11 6.14
C GLY A 180 24.73 12.65 5.64
N GLN A 181 25.00 11.67 6.53
CA GLN A 181 24.94 10.25 6.20
C GLN A 181 23.71 9.59 6.81
N PHE A 182 23.35 8.39 6.35
CA PHE A 182 22.36 7.57 7.00
C PHE A 182 22.84 7.03 8.35
N LYS A 183 21.99 7.05 9.38
CA LYS A 183 22.31 6.48 10.70
C LYS A 183 22.19 4.96 10.76
N ILE A 184 21.38 4.36 9.90
CA ILE A 184 21.18 2.92 9.77
C ILE A 184 21.17 2.52 8.28
N ASP A 185 21.12 1.23 7.97
CA ASP A 185 21.23 0.71 6.59
C ASP A 185 20.11 1.23 5.67
N PRO A 186 20.39 2.00 4.62
CA PRO A 186 19.35 2.51 3.70
C PRO A 186 18.82 1.45 2.72
N GLU A 187 19.45 0.29 2.58
CA GLU A 187 19.01 -0.75 1.64
C GLU A 187 17.99 -1.72 2.24
N ALA A 188 17.40 -1.39 3.39
CA ALA A 188 16.43 -2.23 4.07
C ALA A 188 15.23 -1.44 4.60
N LEU A 189 14.08 -2.12 4.68
CA LEU A 189 12.97 -1.72 5.54
C LEU A 189 13.31 -2.18 6.96
N HIS A 190 13.54 -1.28 7.89
CA HIS A 190 13.77 -1.63 9.28
C HIS A 190 12.46 -1.95 10.00
N ILE A 191 12.44 -3.01 10.81
CA ILE A 191 11.27 -3.45 11.58
C ILE A 191 11.73 -3.83 12.99
N TRP A 192 11.04 -3.28 13.98
CA TRP A 192 11.11 -3.66 15.40
C TRP A 192 9.79 -4.36 15.78
N PRO A 193 9.66 -5.68 15.59
CA PRO A 193 8.45 -6.43 15.96
C PRO A 193 8.37 -6.58 17.48
N ARG A 194 7.18 -6.33 18.06
CA ARG A 194 6.95 -6.37 19.52
C ARG A 194 5.63 -7.07 19.88
N GLY A 195 5.34 -8.19 19.19
CA GLY A 195 4.14 -8.99 19.41
C GLY A 195 2.86 -8.29 18.95
N GLU A 196 2.26 -7.45 19.78
CA GLU A 196 1.00 -6.78 19.45
C GLU A 196 1.18 -5.48 18.64
N PHE A 197 2.40 -4.95 18.54
CA PHE A 197 2.72 -3.70 17.84
C PHE A 197 4.12 -3.73 17.24
N MET A 198 4.45 -2.73 16.43
CA MET A 198 5.77 -2.63 15.80
C MET A 198 6.12 -1.20 15.43
N LEU A 199 7.41 -0.93 15.37
CA LEU A 199 7.97 0.25 14.71
C LEU A 199 8.57 -0.20 13.38
N ILE A 200 8.40 0.60 12.32
CA ILE A 200 9.12 0.43 11.06
C ILE A 200 9.85 1.71 10.69
N ALA A 201 10.89 1.62 9.85
CA ALA A 201 11.56 2.80 9.30
C ALA A 201 11.92 2.58 7.83
N LEU A 202 11.60 3.58 6.99
CA LEU A 202 11.90 3.60 5.56
C LEU A 202 12.84 4.76 5.25
N PRO A 203 13.87 4.55 4.40
CA PRO A 203 14.86 5.57 4.06
C PRO A 203 14.26 6.68 3.18
N ASN A 204 14.80 7.90 3.35
CA ASN A 204 14.49 9.10 2.57
C ASN A 204 15.70 9.56 1.75
N MET A 205 15.46 10.31 0.69
CA MET A 205 16.52 10.87 -0.17
C MET A 205 17.44 11.87 0.56
N ASP A 206 16.93 12.54 1.60
CA ASP A 206 17.68 13.46 2.46
C ASP A 206 18.50 12.73 3.54
N ARG A 207 18.63 11.40 3.46
CA ARG A 207 19.35 10.54 4.39
C ARG A 207 18.69 10.35 5.75
N SER A 208 17.51 10.89 5.96
CA SER A 208 16.66 10.55 7.11
C SER A 208 15.91 9.23 6.90
N PHE A 209 15.20 8.79 7.96
CA PHE A 209 14.19 7.71 7.84
C PHE A 209 12.87 8.22 8.39
N THR A 210 11.80 7.92 7.68
CA THR A 210 10.45 8.03 8.22
C THR A 210 10.15 6.78 9.02
N CYS A 211 9.97 6.95 10.33
CA CYS A 211 9.55 5.89 11.23
C CYS A 211 8.03 5.89 11.37
N THR A 212 7.43 4.72 11.48
CA THR A 212 5.99 4.58 11.75
C THR A 212 5.78 3.60 12.89
N LEU A 213 5.26 4.10 14.02
CA LEU A 213 4.83 3.30 15.14
C LEU A 213 3.39 2.85 14.89
N PHE A 214 3.17 1.55 14.67
CA PHE A 214 1.86 0.93 14.64
C PHE A 214 1.53 0.41 16.03
N PHE A 215 0.47 0.94 16.65
CA PHE A 215 0.22 0.75 18.06
C PHE A 215 -1.29 0.61 18.34
N PRO A 216 -1.72 -0.16 19.36
CA PRO A 216 -3.13 -0.23 19.74
C PRO A 216 -3.71 1.14 20.05
N MET A 217 -4.96 1.39 19.64
CA MET A 217 -5.65 2.64 19.98
C MET A 217 -5.99 2.70 21.46
N ASP A 218 -6.48 1.58 22.01
CA ASP A 218 -6.95 1.44 23.38
C ASP A 218 -6.34 0.22 24.05
N GLY A 219 -6.29 0.22 25.39
CA GLY A 219 -5.76 -0.87 26.19
C GLY A 219 -4.63 -0.44 27.13
N LYS A 220 -4.02 -1.41 27.81
CA LYS A 220 -2.97 -1.15 28.81
C LYS A 220 -1.71 -0.53 28.22
N THR A 221 -1.33 -0.96 27.02
CA THR A 221 -0.17 -0.47 26.24
C THR A 221 -0.69 0.02 24.91
N SER A 222 -1.05 1.32 24.83
CA SER A 222 -1.78 1.90 23.69
C SER A 222 -1.59 3.42 23.59
N PHE A 223 -2.04 4.02 22.50
CA PHE A 223 -2.04 5.47 22.36
C PHE A 223 -2.86 6.18 23.43
N SER A 224 -3.97 5.59 23.89
CA SER A 224 -4.80 6.17 24.95
C SER A 224 -4.15 6.12 26.35
N SER A 225 -3.22 5.20 26.58
CA SER A 225 -2.56 5.03 27.88
C SER A 225 -1.21 5.76 27.99
N ILE A 226 -0.54 6.08 26.87
CA ILE A 226 0.75 6.76 26.85
C ILE A 226 0.55 8.24 26.56
N THR A 227 0.52 9.06 27.61
CA THR A 227 0.12 10.48 27.54
C THR A 227 1.15 11.46 28.11
N SER A 228 2.09 10.98 28.96
CA SER A 228 3.16 11.82 29.55
C SER A 228 4.52 11.56 28.91
N ASN A 229 5.43 12.53 29.06
CA ASN A 229 6.79 12.43 28.55
C ASN A 229 7.54 11.21 29.10
N ASP A 230 7.38 10.97 30.41
CA ASP A 230 8.03 9.82 31.08
C ASP A 230 7.50 8.50 30.52
N GLN A 231 6.17 8.41 30.30
CA GLN A 231 5.57 7.20 29.70
C GLN A 231 6.03 6.95 28.26
N ILE A 232 6.21 8.02 27.47
CA ILE A 232 6.78 7.91 26.11
C ILE A 232 8.20 7.40 26.18
N PHE A 233 9.03 8.00 27.02
CA PHE A 233 10.42 7.58 27.20
C PHE A 233 10.50 6.12 27.68
N ASP A 234 9.73 5.75 28.70
CA ASP A 234 9.70 4.40 29.26
C ASP A 234 9.26 3.35 28.22
N LEU A 235 8.24 3.68 27.40
CA LEU A 235 7.80 2.83 26.29
C LEU A 235 8.95 2.54 25.33
N PHE A 236 9.66 3.58 24.90
CA PHE A 236 10.75 3.43 23.94
C PHE A 236 11.97 2.80 24.57
N ASN A 237 12.31 3.16 25.81
CA ASN A 237 13.43 2.56 26.54
C ASN A 237 13.24 1.06 26.76
N PHE A 238 12.00 0.61 27.01
CA PHE A 238 11.71 -0.80 27.21
C PHE A 238 11.60 -1.59 25.90
N TYR A 239 10.88 -1.07 24.91
CA TYR A 239 10.57 -1.81 23.69
C TYR A 239 11.50 -1.50 22.52
N PHE A 240 12.10 -0.32 22.45
CA PHE A 240 12.84 0.20 21.30
C PHE A 240 14.14 0.92 21.76
N SER A 241 14.84 0.35 22.73
CA SER A 241 15.99 1.01 23.36
C SER A 241 17.10 1.44 22.39
N ASP A 242 17.30 0.67 21.32
CA ASP A 242 18.24 0.97 20.24
C ASP A 242 17.85 2.19 19.39
N THR A 243 16.59 2.63 19.46
CA THR A 243 16.10 3.80 18.72
C THR A 243 16.24 5.12 19.47
N LEU A 244 16.47 5.12 20.79
CA LEU A 244 16.55 6.35 21.60
C LEU A 244 17.64 7.31 21.11
N ASN A 245 18.80 6.79 20.71
CA ASN A 245 19.88 7.60 20.13
C ASN A 245 19.64 7.93 18.66
N LEU A 246 18.69 7.29 18.00
CA LEU A 246 18.39 7.50 16.60
C LEU A 246 17.32 8.60 16.41
N ILE A 247 16.37 8.72 17.34
CA ILE A 247 15.23 9.66 17.30
C ILE A 247 15.41 10.73 18.39
N PRO A 248 16.19 11.79 18.16
CA PRO A 248 16.49 12.78 19.20
C PRO A 248 15.24 13.54 19.68
N ASP A 249 14.30 13.82 18.79
CA ASP A 249 13.08 14.60 19.07
C ASP A 249 11.87 13.71 19.40
N LEU A 250 12.12 12.48 19.90
CA LEU A 250 11.11 11.45 20.13
C LEU A 250 9.87 11.96 20.87
N VAL A 251 10.06 12.63 22.01
CA VAL A 251 8.95 13.06 22.86
C VAL A 251 8.15 14.17 22.19
N GLU A 252 8.84 15.11 21.56
CA GLU A 252 8.21 16.22 20.84
C GLU A 252 7.39 15.72 19.65
N GLU A 253 7.98 14.91 18.79
CA GLU A 253 7.29 14.33 17.63
C GLU A 253 6.14 13.43 18.06
N TYR A 254 6.30 12.64 19.12
CA TYR A 254 5.23 11.79 19.63
C TYR A 254 4.02 12.62 20.10
N GLN A 255 4.24 13.78 20.68
CA GLN A 255 3.15 14.66 21.13
C GLN A 255 2.52 15.45 19.99
N GLN A 256 3.33 15.97 19.06
CA GLN A 256 2.86 16.88 18.01
C GLN A 256 2.22 16.14 16.84
N ASN A 257 2.76 14.97 16.48
CA ASN A 257 2.28 14.24 15.31
C ASN A 257 0.92 13.57 15.60
N PRO A 258 -0.05 13.70 14.69
CA PRO A 258 -1.37 13.12 14.88
C PRO A 258 -1.33 11.59 14.83
N VAL A 259 -2.25 10.95 15.54
CA VAL A 259 -2.50 9.51 15.39
C VAL A 259 -3.42 9.28 14.20
N GLY A 260 -2.94 8.53 13.22
CA GLY A 260 -3.74 8.05 12.11
C GLY A 260 -4.46 6.74 12.45
N SER A 261 -5.67 6.54 11.93
CA SER A 261 -6.42 5.30 12.11
C SER A 261 -6.24 4.35 10.92
N LEU A 262 -6.23 3.05 11.20
CA LEU A 262 -6.14 1.99 10.19
C LEU A 262 -7.48 1.30 10.00
N SER A 263 -7.88 1.13 8.76
CA SER A 263 -9.11 0.40 8.42
C SER A 263 -9.00 -0.25 7.04
N THR A 264 -9.73 -1.35 6.86
CA THR A 264 -9.89 -2.02 5.58
C THR A 264 -11.29 -1.76 5.04
N VAL A 265 -11.40 -1.49 3.75
CA VAL A 265 -12.68 -1.33 3.04
C VAL A 265 -12.91 -2.54 2.15
N TYR A 266 -14.04 -3.20 2.32
CA TYR A 266 -14.57 -4.21 1.42
C TYR A 266 -15.83 -3.65 0.76
N CYS A 267 -15.89 -3.71 -0.56
CA CYS A 267 -17.03 -3.21 -1.35
C CYS A 267 -17.27 -4.18 -2.50
N ASP A 268 -18.50 -4.64 -2.67
CA ASP A 268 -18.85 -5.68 -3.65
C ASP A 268 -19.19 -5.15 -5.04
N ARG A 269 -19.31 -3.83 -5.19
CA ARG A 269 -19.54 -3.16 -6.47
C ARG A 269 -18.87 -1.80 -6.48
N TRP A 270 -18.14 -1.51 -7.56
CA TRP A 270 -17.37 -0.28 -7.70
C TRP A 270 -17.92 0.70 -8.73
N ASN A 271 -19.09 0.42 -9.31
CA ASN A 271 -19.68 1.31 -10.32
C ASN A 271 -21.18 1.51 -10.17
N TYR A 272 -21.66 2.61 -10.72
CA TYR A 272 -23.08 2.86 -10.99
C TYR A 272 -23.27 3.19 -12.47
N LYS A 273 -23.85 2.25 -13.22
CA LYS A 273 -24.06 2.34 -14.68
C LYS A 273 -22.74 2.74 -15.38
N ASP A 274 -22.84 3.68 -16.34
CA ASP A 274 -21.74 4.33 -17.04
C ASP A 274 -21.37 5.71 -16.44
N LYS A 275 -21.90 6.05 -15.27
CA LYS A 275 -21.80 7.39 -14.67
C LYS A 275 -20.73 7.52 -13.60
N LEU A 276 -20.68 6.55 -12.69
CA LEU A 276 -19.75 6.57 -11.56
C LEU A 276 -18.92 5.29 -11.55
N VAL A 277 -17.63 5.42 -11.22
CA VAL A 277 -16.77 4.31 -10.84
C VAL A 277 -15.83 4.76 -9.70
N ILE A 278 -15.55 3.88 -8.76
CA ILE A 278 -14.57 4.10 -7.69
C ILE A 278 -13.38 3.17 -7.87
N PHE A 279 -12.19 3.61 -7.47
CA PHE A 279 -10.96 2.84 -7.50
C PHE A 279 -10.00 3.31 -6.38
N GLY A 280 -8.90 2.58 -6.16
CA GLY A 280 -7.99 2.86 -5.06
C GLY A 280 -8.67 2.78 -3.69
N ASP A 281 -8.24 3.61 -2.74
CA ASP A 281 -8.77 3.59 -1.38
C ASP A 281 -10.28 3.84 -1.29
N ALA A 282 -10.90 4.46 -2.28
CA ALA A 282 -12.34 4.63 -2.34
C ALA A 282 -13.06 3.29 -2.52
N ALA A 283 -12.45 2.35 -3.21
CA ALA A 283 -12.99 1.03 -3.49
C ALA A 283 -12.49 -0.05 -2.51
N HIS A 284 -11.19 -0.02 -2.18
CA HIS A 284 -10.52 -1.09 -1.43
C HIS A 284 -9.35 -0.58 -0.56
N ALA A 285 -9.58 0.41 0.29
CA ALA A 285 -8.57 0.80 1.26
C ALA A 285 -8.09 -0.42 2.05
N ILE A 286 -6.77 -0.57 2.20
CA ILE A 286 -6.13 -1.69 2.90
C ILE A 286 -5.17 -1.19 3.98
N VAL A 287 -4.89 -2.05 4.95
CA VAL A 287 -3.83 -1.78 5.93
C VAL A 287 -2.44 -1.81 5.27
N PRO A 288 -1.46 -1.02 5.75
CA PRO A 288 -0.23 -0.73 5.00
C PRO A 288 0.82 -1.85 5.03
N PHE A 289 0.61 -2.93 5.74
CA PHE A 289 1.64 -3.91 6.11
C PHE A 289 2.21 -4.73 4.95
N PHE A 290 1.52 -4.79 3.82
CA PHE A 290 2.07 -5.39 2.60
C PHE A 290 2.66 -4.34 1.63
N GLY A 291 2.55 -3.05 1.96
CA GLY A 291 3.02 -1.96 1.09
C GLY A 291 2.27 -1.86 -0.24
N GLN A 292 1.03 -2.36 -0.32
CA GLN A 292 0.33 -2.50 -1.60
C GLN A 292 -0.78 -1.47 -1.87
N GLY A 293 -1.16 -0.61 -0.93
CA GLY A 293 -2.25 0.35 -1.13
C GLY A 293 -2.09 1.20 -2.39
N MET A 294 -0.94 1.87 -2.54
CA MET A 294 -0.61 2.66 -3.73
C MET A 294 -0.47 1.78 -4.98
N ASN A 295 0.25 0.65 -4.87
CA ASN A 295 0.50 -0.24 -6.00
C ASN A 295 -0.80 -0.82 -6.58
N ALA A 296 -1.74 -1.23 -5.71
CA ALA A 296 -3.06 -1.70 -6.10
C ALA A 296 -3.88 -0.58 -6.77
N SER A 297 -3.86 0.65 -6.20
CA SER A 297 -4.54 1.80 -6.78
C SER A 297 -3.98 2.18 -8.15
N PHE A 298 -2.68 2.04 -8.36
CA PHE A 298 -2.05 2.27 -9.66
C PHE A 298 -2.40 1.15 -10.64
N GLN A 299 -2.46 -0.11 -10.19
CA GLN A 299 -2.92 -1.23 -11.01
C GLN A 299 -4.37 -1.04 -11.46
N ASP A 300 -5.26 -0.51 -10.63
CA ASP A 300 -6.63 -0.16 -11.04
C ASP A 300 -6.62 0.75 -12.28
N CYS A 301 -5.73 1.76 -12.29
CA CYS A 301 -5.61 2.67 -13.43
C CYS A 301 -5.16 1.96 -14.71
N THR A 302 -4.20 1.01 -14.59
CA THR A 302 -3.74 0.20 -15.71
C THR A 302 -4.86 -0.71 -16.23
N VAL A 303 -5.61 -1.34 -15.33
CA VAL A 303 -6.75 -2.21 -15.71
C VAL A 303 -7.84 -1.42 -16.41
N ILE A 304 -8.22 -0.24 -15.89
CA ILE A 304 -9.21 0.62 -16.55
C ILE A 304 -8.71 1.07 -17.93
N HIS A 305 -7.43 1.44 -18.05
CA HIS A 305 -6.82 1.78 -19.34
C HIS A 305 -6.95 0.65 -20.37
N ASN A 306 -6.58 -0.57 -19.99
CA ASN A 306 -6.69 -1.74 -20.88
C ASN A 306 -8.15 -2.00 -21.31
N LEU A 307 -9.11 -1.82 -20.38
CA LEU A 307 -10.54 -1.96 -20.72
C LEU A 307 -11.04 -0.84 -21.64
N ILE A 308 -10.49 0.38 -21.57
CA ILE A 308 -10.80 1.46 -22.52
C ILE A 308 -10.38 1.06 -23.93
N GLU A 309 -9.21 0.45 -24.09
CA GLU A 309 -8.73 -0.04 -25.37
C GLU A 309 -9.54 -1.24 -25.87
N GLU A 310 -9.83 -2.20 -25.00
CA GLU A 310 -10.59 -3.41 -25.33
C GLU A 310 -12.01 -3.12 -25.76
N PHE A 311 -12.72 -2.23 -25.05
CA PHE A 311 -14.13 -1.90 -25.31
C PHE A 311 -14.35 -0.59 -26.10
N TYR A 312 -13.29 -0.04 -26.70
CA TYR A 312 -13.35 1.13 -27.59
C TYR A 312 -14.19 2.30 -27.03
N GLY A 313 -14.09 2.54 -25.71
CA GLY A 313 -14.80 3.62 -25.02
C GLY A 313 -16.26 3.35 -24.70
N ASP A 314 -16.74 2.12 -24.77
CA ASP A 314 -18.04 1.74 -24.16
C ASP A 314 -17.93 1.76 -22.62
N TRP A 315 -18.19 2.92 -22.05
CA TRP A 315 -18.05 3.15 -20.62
C TRP A 315 -18.93 2.28 -19.74
N ARG A 316 -20.06 1.80 -20.28
CA ARG A 316 -20.94 0.90 -19.54
C ARG A 316 -20.28 -0.47 -19.37
N MET A 317 -19.68 -0.97 -20.43
CA MET A 317 -18.93 -2.22 -20.39
C MET A 317 -17.65 -2.05 -19.55
N ILE A 318 -16.89 -0.97 -19.76
CA ILE A 318 -15.64 -0.70 -19.03
C ILE A 318 -15.87 -0.68 -17.51
N PHE A 319 -16.83 0.11 -17.02
CA PHE A 319 -17.12 0.21 -15.59
C PHE A 319 -17.68 -1.09 -15.00
N SER A 320 -18.52 -1.79 -15.77
CA SER A 320 -19.09 -3.08 -15.36
C SER A 320 -18.03 -4.16 -15.25
N GLU A 321 -17.19 -4.33 -16.28
CA GLU A 321 -16.13 -5.36 -16.31
C GLU A 321 -15.02 -5.05 -15.29
N PHE A 322 -14.63 -3.77 -15.13
CA PHE A 322 -13.72 -3.36 -14.07
C PHE A 322 -14.26 -3.77 -12.70
N SER A 323 -15.50 -3.38 -12.37
CA SER A 323 -16.10 -3.70 -11.07
C SER A 323 -16.20 -5.22 -10.87
N LYS A 324 -16.71 -5.97 -11.84
CA LYS A 324 -16.92 -7.41 -11.75
C LYS A 324 -15.61 -8.19 -11.57
N ASN A 325 -14.60 -7.88 -12.37
CA ASN A 325 -13.37 -8.66 -12.43
C ASN A 325 -12.32 -8.19 -11.40
N HIS A 326 -12.41 -6.94 -10.94
CA HIS A 326 -11.36 -6.38 -10.06
C HIS A 326 -11.76 -6.32 -8.58
N VAL A 327 -13.04 -6.31 -8.23
CA VAL A 327 -13.52 -6.46 -6.84
C VAL A 327 -12.89 -7.66 -6.12
N PRO A 328 -12.83 -8.88 -6.70
CA PRO A 328 -12.19 -10.01 -6.04
C PRO A 328 -10.70 -9.79 -5.77
N ASN A 329 -9.98 -9.05 -6.63
CA ASN A 329 -8.58 -8.70 -6.44
C ASN A 329 -8.40 -7.73 -5.25
N GLY A 330 -9.28 -6.72 -5.12
CA GLY A 330 -9.29 -5.82 -3.97
C GLY A 330 -9.51 -6.56 -2.65
N HIS A 331 -10.43 -7.52 -2.62
CA HIS A 331 -10.65 -8.37 -1.44
C HIS A 331 -9.45 -9.28 -1.14
N ALA A 332 -8.84 -9.87 -2.15
CA ALA A 332 -7.68 -10.74 -1.98
C ALA A 332 -6.47 -9.99 -1.38
N ILE A 333 -6.15 -8.81 -1.90
CA ILE A 333 -5.04 -8.02 -1.35
C ILE A 333 -5.35 -7.48 0.05
N ALA A 334 -6.60 -7.15 0.35
CA ALA A 334 -7.02 -6.74 1.68
C ALA A 334 -6.80 -7.87 2.72
N ASN A 335 -7.18 -9.10 2.37
CA ASN A 335 -6.96 -10.27 3.22
C ASN A 335 -5.46 -10.55 3.40
N MET A 336 -4.68 -10.55 2.31
CA MET A 336 -3.23 -10.76 2.38
C MET A 336 -2.52 -9.70 3.22
N ALA A 337 -2.98 -8.44 3.18
CA ALA A 337 -2.40 -7.37 3.98
C ALA A 337 -2.64 -7.57 5.48
N LEU A 338 -3.82 -8.08 5.87
CA LEU A 338 -4.12 -8.45 7.26
C LEU A 338 -3.30 -9.66 7.73
N GLU A 339 -3.17 -10.70 6.90
CA GLU A 339 -2.33 -11.85 7.20
C GLU A 339 -0.86 -11.45 7.37
N ASN A 340 -0.34 -10.59 6.48
CA ASN A 340 1.02 -10.10 6.58
C ASN A 340 1.26 -9.22 7.83
N TYR A 341 0.24 -8.53 8.32
CA TYR A 341 0.33 -7.81 9.59
C TYR A 341 0.64 -8.76 10.75
N LEU A 342 -0.11 -9.86 10.86
CA LEU A 342 0.13 -10.87 11.89
C LEU A 342 1.52 -11.47 11.75
N GLU A 343 1.95 -11.77 10.53
CA GLU A 343 3.30 -12.27 10.25
C GLU A 343 4.39 -11.30 10.73
N MET A 344 4.28 -10.02 10.36
CA MET A 344 5.31 -9.01 10.66
C MET A 344 5.45 -8.69 12.14
N ARG A 345 4.35 -8.67 12.89
CA ARG A 345 4.39 -8.31 14.30
C ARG A 345 4.77 -9.50 15.22
N ASP A 346 4.38 -10.72 14.84
CA ASP A 346 4.45 -11.91 15.71
C ASP A 346 5.48 -12.94 15.25
N SER A 347 5.53 -13.23 13.93
CA SER A 347 6.15 -14.44 13.43
C SER A 347 7.58 -14.30 12.92
N VAL A 348 8.02 -13.09 12.54
CA VAL A 348 9.32 -12.89 11.90
C VAL A 348 10.52 -13.29 12.77
N ASN A 349 10.37 -13.34 14.08
CA ASN A 349 11.39 -13.81 15.03
C ASN A 349 11.27 -15.30 15.37
N ASP A 350 10.19 -15.97 14.95
CA ASP A 350 10.00 -17.39 15.21
C ASP A 350 11.00 -18.25 14.43
N PRO A 351 11.75 -19.18 15.07
CA PRO A 351 12.59 -20.14 14.37
C PRO A 351 11.85 -20.95 13.30
N ALA A 352 10.59 -21.30 13.53
CA ALA A 352 9.74 -22.00 12.55
C ALA A 352 9.51 -21.18 11.29
N TYR A 353 9.34 -19.87 11.42
CA TYR A 353 9.24 -18.96 10.27
C TYR A 353 10.51 -18.99 9.41
N LYS A 354 11.69 -18.97 10.03
CA LYS A 354 12.97 -19.06 9.32
C LYS A 354 13.14 -20.37 8.57
N VAL A 355 12.66 -21.48 9.14
CA VAL A 355 12.65 -22.80 8.47
C VAL A 355 11.72 -22.78 7.25
N LYS A 356 10.50 -22.28 7.43
CA LYS A 356 9.52 -22.12 6.35
C LYS A 356 10.07 -21.26 5.21
N ARG A 357 10.71 -20.15 5.51
CA ARG A 357 11.28 -19.23 4.50
C ARG A 357 12.41 -19.89 3.69
N ARG A 358 13.27 -20.67 4.34
CA ARG A 358 14.31 -21.47 3.64
C ARG A 358 13.69 -22.53 2.72
N LEU A 359 12.62 -23.18 3.15
CA LEU A 359 11.89 -24.12 2.33
C LEU A 359 11.27 -23.46 1.11
N GLU A 360 10.61 -22.30 1.27
CA GLU A 360 10.07 -21.50 0.16
C GLU A 360 11.14 -21.22 -0.90
N PHE A 361 12.29 -20.72 -0.49
CA PHE A 361 13.39 -20.41 -1.41
C PHE A 361 13.98 -21.67 -2.07
N SER A 362 14.07 -22.78 -1.36
CA SER A 362 14.50 -24.06 -1.94
C SER A 362 13.52 -24.54 -3.00
N LEU A 363 12.22 -24.45 -2.73
CA LEU A 363 11.16 -24.87 -3.67
C LEU A 363 11.09 -23.93 -4.89
N GLU A 364 11.25 -22.62 -4.71
CA GLU A 364 11.34 -21.66 -5.81
C GLU A 364 12.53 -21.98 -6.74
N ASN A 365 13.70 -22.26 -6.18
CA ASN A 365 14.88 -22.63 -6.98
C ASN A 365 14.66 -23.91 -7.80
N LYS A 366 13.92 -24.87 -7.25
CA LYS A 366 13.66 -26.15 -7.92
C LYS A 366 12.51 -26.09 -8.93
N PHE A 367 11.48 -25.27 -8.67
CA PHE A 367 10.25 -25.20 -9.47
C PHE A 367 9.94 -23.76 -9.90
N ARG A 368 10.92 -23.10 -10.53
CA ARG A 368 10.92 -21.64 -10.85
C ARG A 368 9.67 -21.15 -11.56
N ASP A 369 9.08 -21.97 -12.41
CA ASP A 369 7.88 -21.65 -13.18
C ASP A 369 6.56 -21.94 -12.43
N ARG A 370 6.62 -22.61 -11.27
CA ARG A 370 5.43 -23.07 -10.53
C ARG A 370 5.37 -22.61 -9.10
N PHE A 371 6.48 -22.67 -8.38
CA PHE A 371 6.53 -22.28 -6.97
C PHE A 371 7.26 -20.93 -6.85
N ILE A 372 6.50 -19.85 -6.74
CA ILE A 372 7.00 -18.52 -6.42
C ILE A 372 6.43 -18.16 -5.04
N PRO A 373 7.24 -17.76 -4.05
CA PRO A 373 6.75 -17.36 -2.74
C PRO A 373 5.67 -16.28 -2.83
N ARG A 374 4.66 -16.35 -1.97
CA ARG A 374 3.52 -15.40 -1.99
C ARG A 374 3.97 -13.94 -1.97
N TYR A 375 4.96 -13.61 -1.14
CA TYR A 375 5.51 -12.27 -1.08
C TYR A 375 6.11 -11.82 -2.43
N SER A 376 6.88 -12.70 -3.07
CA SER A 376 7.48 -12.43 -4.38
C SER A 376 6.41 -12.23 -5.46
N MET A 377 5.36 -13.06 -5.50
CA MET A 377 4.23 -12.89 -6.44
C MET A 377 3.52 -11.55 -6.24
N VAL A 378 3.38 -11.06 -5.01
CA VAL A 378 2.75 -9.77 -4.72
C VAL A 378 3.65 -8.61 -5.12
N SER A 379 4.95 -8.67 -4.77
CA SER A 379 5.84 -7.50 -4.84
C SER A 379 6.59 -7.37 -6.17
N PHE A 380 6.92 -8.50 -6.80
CA PHE A 380 7.79 -8.51 -8.00
C PHE A 380 7.08 -8.93 -9.29
N HIS A 381 5.81 -9.33 -9.19
CA HIS A 381 5.00 -9.74 -10.34
C HIS A 381 3.68 -8.96 -10.40
N THR A 382 3.03 -9.02 -11.57
CA THR A 382 1.71 -8.42 -11.81
C THR A 382 0.58 -9.47 -11.89
N ILE A 383 0.84 -10.68 -11.36
CA ILE A 383 -0.14 -11.77 -11.25
C ILE A 383 -1.39 -11.26 -10.50
N PRO A 384 -2.62 -11.52 -10.97
CA PRO A 384 -3.83 -11.08 -10.27
C PRO A 384 -3.82 -11.50 -8.79
N TYR A 385 -4.19 -10.59 -7.89
CA TYR A 385 -4.15 -10.86 -6.43
C TYR A 385 -5.00 -12.06 -6.03
N THR A 386 -6.11 -12.32 -6.71
CA THR A 386 -6.93 -13.53 -6.50
C THR A 386 -6.17 -14.81 -6.79
N GLU A 387 -5.36 -14.82 -7.85
CA GLU A 387 -4.53 -15.98 -8.17
C GLU A 387 -3.38 -16.12 -7.16
N VAL A 388 -2.72 -15.03 -6.81
CA VAL A 388 -1.69 -15.02 -5.74
C VAL A 388 -2.24 -15.57 -4.43
N TYR A 389 -3.44 -15.14 -4.03
CA TYR A 389 -4.07 -15.58 -2.79
C TYR A 389 -4.36 -17.08 -2.80
N LYS A 390 -4.98 -17.59 -3.88
CA LYS A 390 -5.26 -19.01 -4.05
C LYS A 390 -3.99 -19.86 -4.03
N ARG A 391 -2.99 -19.46 -4.82
CA ARG A 391 -1.70 -20.18 -4.88
C ARG A 391 -0.99 -20.15 -3.53
N GLY A 392 -0.99 -19.02 -2.84
CA GLY A 392 -0.38 -18.88 -1.51
C GLY A 392 -1.01 -19.81 -0.48
N LEU A 393 -2.33 -20.02 -0.50
CA LEU A 393 -3.01 -20.99 0.38
C LEU A 393 -2.61 -22.42 0.06
N ILE A 394 -2.53 -22.80 -1.21
CA ILE A 394 -2.09 -24.14 -1.64
C ILE A 394 -0.64 -24.38 -1.21
N GLN A 395 0.24 -23.42 -1.47
CA GLN A 395 1.67 -23.49 -1.08
C GLN A 395 1.83 -23.62 0.43
N LEU A 396 1.07 -22.83 1.21
CA LEU A 396 1.12 -22.88 2.67
C LEU A 396 0.76 -24.28 3.17
N LYS A 397 -0.36 -24.83 2.72
CA LYS A 397 -0.82 -26.16 3.10
C LYS A 397 0.21 -27.25 2.79
N MET A 398 0.77 -27.26 1.58
CA MET A 398 1.80 -28.23 1.17
C MET A 398 3.06 -28.16 2.05
N MET A 399 3.49 -26.96 2.40
CA MET A 399 4.66 -26.78 3.27
C MET A 399 4.37 -27.21 4.70
N GLU A 400 3.17 -26.94 5.23
CA GLU A 400 2.76 -27.37 6.57
C GLU A 400 2.71 -28.90 6.66
N GLU A 401 2.10 -29.58 5.70
CA GLU A 401 2.06 -31.06 5.62
C GLU A 401 3.49 -31.66 5.55
N TYR A 402 4.41 -31.02 4.84
CA TYR A 402 5.80 -31.46 4.76
C TYR A 402 6.57 -31.21 6.07
N LEU A 403 6.43 -30.02 6.65
CA LEU A 403 7.15 -29.64 7.87
C LEU A 403 6.63 -30.39 9.10
N SER A 404 5.36 -30.79 9.12
CA SER A 404 4.80 -31.69 10.17
C SER A 404 5.22 -33.15 10.02
N GLY A 405 5.80 -33.55 8.87
CA GLY A 405 6.16 -34.92 8.57
C GLY A 405 5.01 -35.80 8.06
N GLU A 406 3.86 -35.18 7.75
CA GLU A 406 2.70 -35.91 7.18
C GLU A 406 2.98 -36.41 5.75
N VAL A 407 3.79 -35.70 5.00
CA VAL A 407 4.18 -36.06 3.64
C VAL A 407 5.69 -36.11 3.46
N THR A 408 6.15 -36.95 2.54
CA THR A 408 7.58 -37.04 2.18
C THR A 408 7.95 -35.90 1.20
N GLN A 409 9.25 -35.66 1.03
CA GLN A 409 9.74 -34.71 0.05
C GLN A 409 9.31 -35.06 -1.39
N SER A 410 9.26 -36.36 -1.75
CA SER A 410 8.78 -36.81 -3.07
C SER A 410 7.33 -36.43 -3.27
N THR A 411 6.47 -36.68 -2.27
CA THR A 411 5.05 -36.33 -2.31
C THR A 411 4.85 -34.81 -2.40
N LEU A 412 5.64 -34.02 -1.66
CA LEU A 412 5.61 -32.56 -1.78
C LEU A 412 5.90 -32.10 -3.22
N TYR A 413 6.92 -32.69 -3.85
CA TYR A 413 7.28 -32.35 -5.24
C TYR A 413 6.21 -32.74 -6.25
N GLU A 414 5.60 -33.92 -6.09
CA GLU A 414 4.47 -34.37 -6.90
C GLU A 414 3.25 -33.45 -6.73
N ASN A 415 2.95 -33.03 -5.50
CA ASN A 415 1.87 -32.09 -5.22
C ASN A 415 2.09 -30.73 -5.90
N ILE A 416 3.33 -30.20 -5.88
CA ILE A 416 3.68 -28.96 -6.58
C ILE A 416 3.42 -29.10 -8.09
N LEU A 417 3.86 -30.18 -8.71
CA LEU A 417 3.68 -30.41 -10.14
C LEU A 417 2.22 -30.58 -10.55
N ASN A 418 1.40 -31.18 -9.68
CA ASN A 418 0.00 -31.49 -9.96
C ASN A 418 -0.96 -30.31 -9.65
N GLN A 419 -0.68 -29.53 -8.61
CA GLN A 419 -1.64 -28.52 -8.11
C GLN A 419 -1.24 -27.07 -8.47
N LEU A 420 0.04 -26.82 -8.79
CA LEU A 420 0.50 -25.48 -9.19
C LEU A 420 0.80 -25.46 -10.70
N ALA A 421 -0.09 -24.88 -11.48
CA ALA A 421 0.15 -24.67 -12.91
C ALA A 421 1.36 -23.73 -13.12
N PRO A 422 2.12 -23.85 -14.23
CA PRO A 422 3.16 -22.88 -14.57
C PRO A 422 2.62 -21.45 -14.61
N ILE A 423 3.39 -20.53 -14.07
CA ILE A 423 3.15 -19.09 -14.17
C ILE A 423 3.79 -18.64 -15.48
N LYS A 424 2.98 -18.02 -16.35
CA LYS A 424 3.44 -17.49 -17.65
C LYS A 424 4.01 -16.10 -17.49
#